data_ff1155f4ad840bb06060d5a10acf6022
#
_entry.id   ff1155f4ad840bb06060d5a10acf6022
#
_cell.length_a   1.000
_cell.length_b   1.000
_cell.length_c   1.000
_cell.angle_alpha   90.00
_cell.angle_beta   90.00
_cell.angle_gamma   90.00
#
_symmetry.space_group_name_H-M   'P 1'
#
loop_
_entity.id
_entity.type
_entity.pdbx_description
1 polymer ?
#
loop_
_entity_poly.entity_id
_entity_poly.type
_entity_poly.pdbx_seq_one_letter_code
_entity_poly.pdbx_strand_id
1 'polypeptide(L)'
;MKLRLALIAPQMGYDKNEYKNKDKKVLPLGIYTLKSYLNQYYSNITLIDAITEEYSEDEIIDIITKNECNIIGISGITNKYYNSILSLAKKLKQIKTILFVFVGGPIATFCYDILLQNKNIDFIIRGEGEIILKNVLDCLSNDKEFSTINGICFKEKDSNNIIVNPFQERMKTFDLFRKDKYSFNEKTIAEFISGSRSYVIMASRGCKGNCVFCQVPKYYGQKGIFWRNVKDVVDEIEYAIIHWGVRRFNFQDSNFLCEFSWVNDFINEVVNRKISFIFNIFADAESVNCSIILRLKKIGLYQVFVGLETGSKERFQKLKKKQYSKTTKIQ
;
A
#
# COMPACT_ATOMS: atom_id res chain seq x y z
N MET A 1 19.72 -17.21 15.82
CA MET A 1 18.42 -16.98 16.49
C MET A 1 17.32 -17.07 15.44
N LYS A 2 16.13 -17.61 15.78
CA LYS A 2 15.02 -17.70 14.82
C LYS A 2 14.34 -16.33 14.68
N LEU A 3 14.36 -15.75 13.49
CA LEU A 3 13.68 -14.50 13.21
C LEU A 3 12.17 -14.73 13.04
N ARG A 4 11.36 -13.91 13.68
CA ARG A 4 9.90 -13.92 13.61
C ARG A 4 9.40 -12.50 13.41
N LEU A 5 8.92 -12.22 12.21
CA LEU A 5 8.47 -10.89 11.78
C LEU A 5 6.99 -10.68 12.10
N ALA A 6 6.65 -9.53 12.68
CA ALA A 6 5.29 -9.01 12.66
C ALA A 6 5.20 -7.79 11.74
N LEU A 7 4.19 -7.76 10.87
CA LEU A 7 3.81 -6.62 10.04
C LEU A 7 2.48 -6.07 10.53
N ILE A 8 2.46 -4.82 10.96
CA ILE A 8 1.35 -4.19 11.65
C ILE A 8 0.82 -3.01 10.85
N ALA A 9 -0.49 -2.97 10.61
CA ALA A 9 -1.21 -1.75 10.26
C ALA A 9 -1.98 -1.29 11.51
N PRO A 10 -1.48 -0.31 12.27
CA PRO A 10 -2.13 0.15 13.49
C PRO A 10 -3.38 0.95 13.17
N GLN A 11 -4.27 1.12 14.15
CA GLN A 11 -5.36 2.07 14.05
C GLN A 11 -4.82 3.51 13.96
N MET A 12 -5.56 4.41 13.31
CA MET A 12 -5.22 5.83 13.30
C MET A 12 -5.53 6.45 14.68
N GLY A 13 -4.60 7.25 15.19
CA GLY A 13 -4.63 7.78 16.55
C GLY A 13 -5.52 9.00 16.77
N TYR A 14 -6.62 9.18 16.04
CA TYR A 14 -7.55 10.28 16.26
C TYR A 14 -8.97 9.77 16.49
N ASP A 15 -9.56 10.33 17.55
CA ASP A 15 -10.96 10.29 17.98
C ASP A 15 -11.77 9.04 17.59
N LYS A 16 -12.08 8.21 18.59
CA LYS A 16 -12.98 7.06 18.48
C LYS A 16 -14.33 7.39 17.78
N ASN A 17 -14.69 8.66 17.69
CA ASN A 17 -15.91 9.16 17.04
C ASN A 17 -15.76 9.33 15.51
N GLU A 18 -14.56 9.65 14.98
CA GLU A 18 -14.33 9.70 13.53
C GLU A 18 -14.40 8.31 12.87
N TYR A 19 -14.11 7.24 13.62
CA TYR A 19 -14.06 5.85 13.13
C TYR A 19 -15.37 5.07 13.24
N LYS A 20 -16.42 5.63 13.84
CA LYS A 20 -17.75 4.99 13.88
C LYS A 20 -18.40 4.85 12.50
N ASN A 21 -17.88 5.53 11.47
CA ASN A 21 -18.31 5.34 10.08
C ASN A 21 -17.69 4.06 9.51
N LYS A 22 -18.37 2.93 9.64
CA LYS A 22 -18.01 1.61 9.11
C LYS A 22 -17.69 1.61 7.61
N ASP A 23 -18.17 2.63 6.88
CA ASP A 23 -18.01 2.76 5.42
C ASP A 23 -16.59 3.16 4.95
N LYS A 24 -15.64 3.41 5.87
CA LYS A 24 -14.31 3.95 5.54
C LYS A 24 -13.12 3.03 5.86
N LYS A 25 -13.37 1.77 6.20
CA LYS A 25 -12.27 0.81 6.44
C LYS A 25 -11.61 0.43 5.13
N VAL A 26 -10.48 1.02 4.86
CA VAL A 26 -9.66 0.67 3.69
C VAL A 26 -8.71 -0.45 4.08
N LEU A 27 -8.70 -1.53 3.29
CA LEU A 27 -7.76 -2.63 3.47
C LEU A 27 -6.32 -2.09 3.39
N PRO A 28 -5.44 -2.34 4.38
CA PRO A 28 -4.04 -1.89 4.34
C PRO A 28 -3.20 -2.76 3.40
N LEU A 29 -3.47 -2.65 2.10
CA LEU A 29 -2.92 -3.51 1.04
C LEU A 29 -1.39 -3.67 1.13
N GLY A 30 -0.67 -2.63 1.58
CA GLY A 30 0.79 -2.64 1.66
C GLY A 30 1.34 -3.76 2.54
N ILE A 31 0.77 -4.02 3.73
CA ILE A 31 1.26 -5.09 4.61
C ILE A 31 0.89 -6.49 4.09
N TYR A 32 -0.26 -6.60 3.41
CA TYR A 32 -0.66 -7.86 2.78
C TYR A 32 0.26 -8.21 1.61
N THR A 33 0.54 -7.25 0.72
CA THR A 33 1.45 -7.49 -0.42
C THR A 33 2.87 -7.79 0.06
N LEU A 34 3.33 -7.10 1.09
CA LEU A 34 4.64 -7.32 1.69
C LEU A 34 4.76 -8.73 2.29
N LYS A 35 3.77 -9.16 3.10
CA LYS A 35 3.71 -10.53 3.61
C LYS A 35 3.72 -11.55 2.48
N SER A 36 2.92 -11.34 1.46
CA SER A 36 2.83 -12.22 0.31
C SER A 36 4.18 -12.38 -0.42
N TYR A 37 4.89 -11.29 -0.66
CA TYR A 37 6.22 -11.33 -1.25
C TYR A 37 7.19 -12.10 -0.36
N LEU A 38 7.21 -11.80 0.93
CA LEU A 38 8.14 -12.39 1.89
C LEU A 38 7.86 -13.87 2.18
N ASN A 39 6.61 -14.32 2.10
CA ASN A 39 6.24 -15.74 2.29
C ASN A 39 6.91 -16.69 1.29
N GLN A 40 7.49 -16.16 0.20
CA GLN A 40 8.29 -16.94 -0.74
C GLN A 40 9.65 -17.35 -0.14
N TYR A 41 10.10 -16.65 0.90
CA TYR A 41 11.44 -16.79 1.49
C TYR A 41 11.37 -17.14 2.98
N TYR A 42 10.31 -16.72 3.69
CA TYR A 42 10.17 -16.82 5.13
C TYR A 42 8.78 -17.31 5.51
N SER A 43 8.71 -18.30 6.42
CA SER A 43 7.43 -18.88 6.87
C SER A 43 6.88 -18.25 8.17
N ASN A 44 7.68 -17.47 8.88
CA ASN A 44 7.34 -16.98 10.23
C ASN A 44 6.97 -15.49 10.19
N ILE A 45 5.91 -15.15 9.45
CA ILE A 45 5.44 -13.77 9.28
C ILE A 45 4.02 -13.66 9.84
N THR A 46 3.89 -12.93 10.95
CA THR A 46 2.61 -12.58 11.55
C THR A 46 2.11 -11.26 10.93
N LEU A 47 0.88 -11.26 10.40
CA LEU A 47 0.24 -10.05 9.91
C LEU A 47 -0.80 -9.61 10.92
N ILE A 48 -0.78 -8.32 11.30
CA ILE A 48 -1.69 -7.72 12.27
C ILE A 48 -2.36 -6.51 11.61
N ASP A 49 -3.57 -6.71 11.11
CA ASP A 49 -4.41 -5.66 10.53
C ASP A 49 -5.34 -5.10 11.63
N ALA A 50 -4.81 -4.19 12.45
CA ALA A 50 -5.59 -3.59 13.52
C ALA A 50 -6.65 -2.60 13.00
N ILE A 51 -6.58 -2.18 11.74
CA ILE A 51 -7.60 -1.33 11.11
C ILE A 51 -8.87 -2.15 10.86
N THR A 52 -8.72 -3.32 10.27
CA THR A 52 -9.85 -4.20 9.91
C THR A 52 -10.41 -4.92 11.12
N GLU A 53 -9.53 -5.46 11.96
CA GLU A 53 -9.89 -6.27 13.13
C GLU A 53 -10.23 -5.42 14.36
N GLU A 54 -9.99 -4.11 14.31
CA GLU A 54 -10.23 -3.16 15.41
C GLU A 54 -9.40 -3.46 16.68
N TYR A 55 -8.22 -4.08 16.52
CA TYR A 55 -7.36 -4.40 17.65
C TYR A 55 -6.85 -3.15 18.36
N SER A 56 -6.95 -3.17 19.68
CA SER A 56 -6.26 -2.23 20.57
C SER A 56 -4.75 -2.46 20.56
N GLU A 57 -3.98 -1.51 21.07
CA GLU A 57 -2.52 -1.70 21.21
C GLU A 57 -2.18 -2.87 22.12
N ASP A 58 -2.97 -3.14 23.17
CA ASP A 58 -2.71 -4.24 24.10
C ASP A 58 -2.97 -5.60 23.43
N GLU A 59 -4.04 -5.73 22.62
CA GLU A 59 -4.28 -6.93 21.82
C GLU A 59 -3.18 -7.15 20.77
N ILE A 60 -2.65 -6.07 20.16
CA ILE A 60 -1.47 -6.18 19.28
C ILE A 60 -0.27 -6.75 20.03
N ILE A 61 0.01 -6.27 21.23
CA ILE A 61 1.10 -6.76 22.09
C ILE A 61 0.91 -8.24 22.44
N ASP A 62 -0.31 -8.65 22.80
CA ASP A 62 -0.63 -10.05 23.10
C ASP A 62 -0.39 -10.96 21.89
N ILE A 63 -0.81 -10.54 20.70
CA ILE A 63 -0.56 -11.29 19.45
C ILE A 63 0.94 -11.43 19.18
N ILE A 64 1.72 -10.35 19.34
CA ILE A 64 3.17 -10.33 19.16
C ILE A 64 3.85 -11.28 20.13
N THR A 65 3.47 -11.23 21.39
CA THR A 65 4.04 -12.06 22.46
C THR A 65 3.71 -13.54 22.24
N LYS A 66 2.46 -13.85 21.95
CA LYS A 66 2.00 -15.22 21.67
C LYS A 66 2.71 -15.85 20.47
N ASN A 67 3.01 -15.06 19.44
CA ASN A 67 3.72 -15.52 18.24
C ASN A 67 5.24 -15.39 18.38
N GLU A 68 5.74 -14.96 19.53
CA GLU A 68 7.17 -14.74 19.81
C GLU A 68 7.88 -13.90 18.74
N CYS A 69 7.18 -12.88 18.22
CA CYS A 69 7.74 -12.01 17.20
C CYS A 69 8.87 -11.16 17.80
N ASN A 70 9.98 -11.03 17.08
CA ASN A 70 11.17 -10.31 17.55
C ASN A 70 11.64 -9.21 16.60
N ILE A 71 11.04 -9.14 15.39
CA ILE A 71 11.24 -8.06 14.43
C ILE A 71 9.87 -7.49 14.11
N ILE A 72 9.68 -6.19 14.32
CA ILE A 72 8.37 -5.56 14.23
C ILE A 72 8.39 -4.43 13.20
N GLY A 73 7.55 -4.56 12.18
CA GLY A 73 7.32 -3.52 11.17
C GLY A 73 5.96 -2.86 11.35
N ILE A 74 5.95 -1.54 11.52
CA ILE A 74 4.74 -0.74 11.66
C ILE A 74 4.52 0.04 10.37
N SER A 75 3.36 -0.08 9.75
CA SER A 75 3.01 0.62 8.50
C SER A 75 2.14 1.84 8.79
N GLY A 76 2.45 2.98 8.14
CA GLY A 76 1.62 4.16 8.20
C GLY A 76 1.48 4.84 6.84
N ILE A 77 0.24 5.26 6.50
CA ILE A 77 -0.07 5.85 5.20
C ILE A 77 0.00 7.39 5.26
N THR A 78 -0.49 7.97 6.33
CA THR A 78 -0.59 9.44 6.50
C THR A 78 -0.09 9.87 7.88
N ASN A 79 0.02 11.17 8.11
CA ASN A 79 0.37 11.75 9.41
C ASN A 79 -0.60 11.38 10.54
N LYS A 80 -1.82 10.97 10.23
CA LYS A 80 -2.80 10.49 11.23
C LYS A 80 -2.30 9.25 12.01
N TYR A 81 -1.37 8.50 11.45
CA TYR A 81 -0.76 7.32 12.10
C TYR A 81 0.38 7.67 13.05
N TYR A 82 0.86 8.92 13.06
CA TYR A 82 2.06 9.31 13.79
C TYR A 82 2.01 8.94 15.28
N ASN A 83 0.96 9.36 15.99
CA ASN A 83 0.84 9.11 17.42
C ASN A 83 0.71 7.60 17.74
N SER A 84 -0.05 6.85 16.95
CA SER A 84 -0.18 5.39 17.12
C SER A 84 1.14 4.67 16.88
N ILE A 85 1.92 5.09 15.88
CA ILE A 85 3.24 4.54 15.63
C ILE A 85 4.16 4.76 16.83
N LEU A 86 4.21 5.97 17.38
CA LEU A 86 5.08 6.30 18.52
C LEU A 86 4.66 5.57 19.81
N SER A 87 3.35 5.53 20.08
CA SER A 87 2.79 4.82 21.24
C SER A 87 3.13 3.33 21.18
N LEU A 88 2.83 2.70 20.05
CA LEU A 88 3.07 1.29 19.86
C LEU A 88 4.58 0.95 19.90
N ALA A 89 5.44 1.74 19.24
CA ALA A 89 6.88 1.55 19.28
C ALA A 89 7.43 1.63 20.72
N LYS A 90 6.92 2.56 21.54
CA LYS A 90 7.30 2.68 22.94
C LYS A 90 6.93 1.43 23.76
N LYS A 91 5.71 0.91 23.62
CA LYS A 91 5.27 -0.32 24.30
C LYS A 91 6.09 -1.54 23.87
N LEU A 92 6.32 -1.67 22.56
CA LEU A 92 7.11 -2.76 21.98
C LEU A 92 8.52 -2.81 22.53
N LYS A 93 9.21 -1.69 22.63
CA LYS A 93 10.59 -1.64 23.16
C LYS A 93 10.70 -1.94 24.67
N GLN A 94 9.61 -2.09 25.39
CA GLN A 94 9.59 -2.60 26.77
C GLN A 94 9.67 -4.13 26.81
N ILE A 95 9.42 -4.82 25.70
CA ILE A 95 9.47 -6.27 25.58
C ILE A 95 10.91 -6.69 25.27
N LYS A 96 11.58 -7.37 26.19
CA LYS A 96 13.01 -7.72 26.08
C LYS A 96 13.37 -8.59 24.86
N THR A 97 12.41 -9.34 24.33
CA THR A 97 12.63 -10.23 23.17
C THR A 97 12.59 -9.50 21.83
N ILE A 98 12.09 -8.24 21.81
CA ILE A 98 12.05 -7.44 20.58
C ILE A 98 13.44 -6.89 20.27
N LEU A 99 13.96 -7.28 19.11
CA LEU A 99 15.27 -6.84 18.60
C LEU A 99 15.17 -5.52 17.86
N PHE A 100 14.23 -5.46 16.90
CA PHE A 100 14.06 -4.30 16.03
C PHE A 100 12.61 -3.90 15.91
N VAL A 101 12.37 -2.58 15.94
CA VAL A 101 11.13 -1.91 15.57
C VAL A 101 11.44 -0.96 14.41
N PHE A 102 10.84 -1.19 13.27
CA PHE A 102 10.99 -0.31 12.12
C PHE A 102 9.62 0.22 11.63
N VAL A 103 9.67 1.31 10.90
CA VAL A 103 8.46 1.92 10.30
C VAL A 103 8.61 1.96 8.79
N GLY A 104 7.51 1.65 8.09
CA GLY A 104 7.43 1.68 6.63
C GLY A 104 6.19 2.43 6.13
N GLY A 105 6.06 2.49 4.81
CA GLY A 105 4.95 3.14 4.12
C GLY A 105 5.17 4.63 3.86
N PRO A 106 4.14 5.34 3.35
CA PRO A 106 4.27 6.74 2.95
C PRO A 106 4.73 7.69 4.05
N ILE A 107 4.18 7.59 5.28
CA ILE A 107 4.63 8.45 6.40
C ILE A 107 6.12 8.26 6.68
N ALA A 108 6.58 7.02 6.67
CA ALA A 108 7.99 6.69 6.91
C ALA A 108 8.89 7.24 5.79
N THR A 109 8.44 7.20 4.55
CA THR A 109 9.19 7.70 3.41
C THR A 109 9.37 9.23 3.44
N PHE A 110 8.36 9.97 3.91
CA PHE A 110 8.37 11.43 3.86
C PHE A 110 8.73 12.12 5.19
N CYS A 111 8.58 11.42 6.32
CA CYS A 111 8.82 11.96 7.66
C CYS A 111 9.85 11.12 8.44
N TYR A 112 10.79 10.46 7.74
CA TYR A 112 11.80 9.61 8.35
C TYR A 112 12.65 10.36 9.40
N ASP A 113 12.96 11.62 9.14
CA ASP A 113 13.74 12.50 10.02
C ASP A 113 13.02 12.76 11.34
N ILE A 114 11.72 12.99 11.30
CA ILE A 114 10.87 13.20 12.49
C ILE A 114 10.70 11.88 13.26
N LEU A 115 10.40 10.79 12.55
CA LEU A 115 10.19 9.47 13.19
C LEU A 115 11.45 8.95 13.88
N LEU A 116 12.64 9.16 13.30
CA LEU A 116 13.93 8.74 13.87
C LEU A 116 14.40 9.58 15.06
N GLN A 117 13.70 10.67 15.40
CA GLN A 117 13.92 11.33 16.70
C GLN A 117 13.42 10.46 17.87
N ASN A 118 12.51 9.52 17.60
CA ASN A 118 12.03 8.59 18.61
C ASN A 118 12.99 7.42 18.78
N LYS A 119 13.59 7.30 19.97
CA LYS A 119 14.56 6.23 20.33
C LYS A 119 14.01 4.79 20.27
N ASN A 120 12.69 4.64 20.17
CA ASN A 120 12.04 3.34 20.10
C ASN A 120 11.86 2.84 18.64
N ILE A 121 12.32 3.61 17.66
CA ILE A 121 12.33 3.23 16.24
C ILE A 121 13.78 3.04 15.83
N ASP A 122 14.16 1.83 15.41
CA ASP A 122 15.55 1.49 15.09
C ASP A 122 15.93 1.94 13.67
N PHE A 123 15.02 1.75 12.70
CA PHE A 123 15.24 2.18 11.33
C PHE A 123 13.92 2.40 10.58
N ILE A 124 14.03 2.99 9.41
CA ILE A 124 12.93 3.31 8.51
C ILE A 124 13.15 2.61 7.18
N ILE A 125 12.07 2.11 6.58
CA ILE A 125 12.05 1.63 5.20
C ILE A 125 11.32 2.65 4.33
N ARG A 126 12.01 3.19 3.30
CA ARG A 126 11.47 4.18 2.37
C ARG A 126 11.09 3.55 1.03
N GLY A 127 9.94 3.92 0.49
CA GLY A 127 9.46 3.43 -0.80
C GLY A 127 8.89 2.02 -0.72
N GLU A 128 9.18 1.20 -1.74
CA GLU A 128 8.72 -0.20 -1.84
C GLU A 128 9.50 -1.08 -0.87
N GLY A 129 8.80 -1.72 0.05
CA GLY A 129 9.42 -2.45 1.17
C GLY A 129 9.84 -3.89 0.84
N GLU A 130 9.39 -4.47 -0.25
CA GLU A 130 9.51 -5.89 -0.53
C GLU A 130 10.97 -6.36 -0.58
N ILE A 131 11.76 -5.79 -1.48
CA ILE A 131 13.18 -6.13 -1.63
C ILE A 131 13.98 -5.69 -0.41
N ILE A 132 13.69 -4.49 0.10
CA ILE A 132 14.42 -3.91 1.23
C ILE A 132 14.29 -4.81 2.45
N LEU A 133 13.07 -5.18 2.82
CA LEU A 133 12.82 -6.00 4.01
C LEU A 133 13.34 -7.42 3.84
N LYS A 134 13.25 -7.98 2.63
CA LYS A 134 13.91 -9.26 2.33
C LYS A 134 15.41 -9.18 2.61
N ASN A 135 16.08 -8.16 2.10
CA ASN A 135 17.53 -7.99 2.29
C ASN A 135 17.90 -7.76 3.75
N VAL A 136 17.09 -6.98 4.50
CA VAL A 136 17.28 -6.80 5.95
C VAL A 136 17.18 -8.15 6.68
N LEU A 137 16.14 -8.94 6.40
CA LEU A 137 15.96 -10.25 7.02
C LEU A 137 17.09 -11.23 6.64
N ASP A 138 17.56 -11.21 5.40
CA ASP A 138 18.70 -12.02 4.96
C ASP A 138 19.97 -11.65 5.73
N CYS A 139 20.25 -10.36 5.91
CA CYS A 139 21.40 -9.91 6.69
C CYS A 139 21.30 -10.38 8.15
N LEU A 140 20.14 -10.15 8.79
CA LEU A 140 19.90 -10.55 10.17
C LEU A 140 19.97 -12.08 10.36
N SER A 141 19.51 -12.87 9.38
CA SER A 141 19.58 -14.34 9.43
C SER A 141 21.02 -14.88 9.34
N ASN A 142 21.93 -14.09 8.76
CA ASN A 142 23.33 -14.44 8.57
C ASN A 142 24.28 -13.64 9.47
N ASP A 143 23.77 -13.00 10.52
CA ASP A 143 24.52 -12.14 11.46
C ASP A 143 25.34 -11.05 10.74
N LYS A 144 24.80 -10.50 9.64
CA LYS A 144 25.43 -9.43 8.86
C LYS A 144 24.78 -8.08 9.15
N GLU A 145 25.56 -7.03 9.01
CA GLU A 145 25.04 -5.67 9.05
C GLU A 145 24.12 -5.37 7.87
N PHE A 146 23.07 -4.61 8.13
CA PHE A 146 22.12 -4.15 7.12
C PHE A 146 22.13 -2.63 6.89
N SER A 147 23.01 -1.92 7.57
CA SER A 147 23.14 -0.45 7.52
C SER A 147 23.39 0.11 6.11
N THR A 148 23.95 -0.70 5.20
CA THR A 148 24.27 -0.29 3.83
C THR A 148 23.16 -0.60 2.82
N ILE A 149 22.04 -1.21 3.24
CA ILE A 149 20.96 -1.58 2.34
C ILE A 149 20.26 -0.32 1.82
N ASN A 150 20.12 -0.22 0.49
CA ASN A 150 19.37 0.87 -0.15
C ASN A 150 17.93 0.91 0.38
N GLY A 151 17.40 2.12 0.53
CA GLY A 151 16.04 2.37 0.98
C GLY A 151 15.86 2.42 2.49
N ILE A 152 16.86 2.10 3.30
CA ILE A 152 16.77 2.29 4.74
C ILE A 152 17.32 3.65 5.19
N CYS A 153 16.75 4.14 6.30
CA CYS A 153 17.28 5.26 7.06
C CYS A 153 17.35 4.85 8.53
N PHE A 154 18.37 5.28 9.22
CA PHE A 154 18.55 5.00 10.64
C PHE A 154 19.34 6.11 11.32
N LYS A 155 19.24 6.18 12.63
CA LYS A 155 20.06 7.07 13.43
C LYS A 155 21.37 6.38 13.75
N GLU A 156 22.47 7.06 13.49
CA GLU A 156 23.81 6.56 13.82
C GLU A 156 23.95 6.43 15.35
N LYS A 157 24.61 5.35 15.77
CA LYS A 157 24.84 5.08 17.19
C LYS A 157 25.75 6.19 17.76
N ASP A 158 25.38 6.66 18.95
CA ASP A 158 26.15 7.68 19.68
C ASP A 158 26.24 9.06 19.01
N SER A 159 25.45 9.29 17.95
CA SER A 159 25.33 10.60 17.30
C SER A 159 23.86 10.99 17.08
N ASN A 160 23.64 12.26 16.71
CA ASN A 160 22.32 12.71 16.26
C ASN A 160 22.16 12.64 14.74
N ASN A 161 23.17 12.13 14.03
CA ASN A 161 23.15 12.04 12.59
C ASN A 161 22.17 10.97 12.11
N ILE A 162 21.39 11.32 11.11
CA ILE A 162 20.50 10.37 10.41
C ILE A 162 21.21 9.99 9.11
N ILE A 163 21.50 8.70 8.99
CA ILE A 163 22.02 8.11 7.74
C ILE A 163 20.83 7.80 6.85
N VAL A 164 20.91 8.25 5.61
CA VAL A 164 19.85 8.12 4.60
C VAL A 164 20.43 7.44 3.37
N ASN A 165 20.24 6.14 3.25
CA ASN A 165 20.74 5.40 2.09
C ASN A 165 19.95 5.78 0.82
N PRO A 166 20.53 5.65 -0.38
CA PRO A 166 19.82 5.84 -1.63
C PRO A 166 18.52 5.03 -1.69
N PHE A 167 17.56 5.45 -2.51
CA PHE A 167 16.38 4.62 -2.74
C PHE A 167 16.75 3.28 -3.36
N GLN A 168 16.03 2.23 -2.98
CA GLN A 168 16.13 0.93 -3.64
C GLN A 168 15.59 1.06 -5.07
N GLU A 169 16.26 0.40 -6.02
CA GLU A 169 15.74 0.28 -7.38
C GLU A 169 14.39 -0.43 -7.37
N ARG A 170 13.46 0.10 -8.16
CA ARG A 170 12.08 -0.41 -8.20
C ARG A 170 12.00 -1.79 -8.82
N MET A 171 11.08 -2.58 -8.32
CA MET A 171 10.71 -3.85 -8.96
C MET A 171 10.09 -3.58 -10.32
N LYS A 172 10.66 -4.13 -11.39
CA LYS A 172 10.12 -3.98 -12.75
C LYS A 172 8.87 -4.82 -12.98
N THR A 173 8.79 -5.95 -12.29
CA THR A 173 7.63 -6.84 -12.31
C THR A 173 7.18 -7.09 -10.88
N PHE A 174 5.91 -6.92 -10.59
CA PHE A 174 5.36 -7.24 -9.29
C PHE A 174 4.13 -8.11 -9.48
N ASP A 175 4.35 -9.37 -9.33
CA ASP A 175 3.28 -10.34 -9.25
C ASP A 175 2.80 -10.38 -7.80
N LEU A 176 1.77 -9.60 -7.53
CA LEU A 176 1.28 -9.41 -6.16
C LEU A 176 0.28 -10.48 -5.74
N PHE A 177 -0.37 -11.11 -6.69
CA PHE A 177 -1.41 -12.06 -6.37
C PHE A 177 -0.89 -13.49 -6.33
N ARG A 178 -0.96 -14.08 -5.15
CA ARG A 178 -0.84 -15.52 -4.94
C ARG A 178 -2.08 -15.99 -4.18
N LYS A 179 -2.64 -17.11 -4.55
CA LYS A 179 -3.89 -17.64 -3.98
C LYS A 179 -3.83 -17.83 -2.45
N ASP A 180 -2.64 -17.96 -1.89
CA ASP A 180 -2.34 -18.17 -0.46
C ASP A 180 -2.09 -16.86 0.32
N LYS A 181 -2.25 -15.68 -0.32
CA LYS A 181 -1.83 -14.39 0.23
C LYS A 181 -2.72 -13.81 1.31
N TYR A 182 -4.01 -13.93 1.12
CA TYR A 182 -5.01 -13.25 1.91
C TYR A 182 -5.85 -14.28 2.66
N SER A 183 -5.71 -14.32 3.96
CA SER A 183 -6.71 -14.96 4.82
C SER A 183 -7.50 -13.85 5.49
N PHE A 184 -8.70 -13.59 5.01
CA PHE A 184 -9.63 -12.70 5.67
C PHE A 184 -10.46 -13.48 6.69
N ASN A 185 -10.83 -12.81 7.79
CA ASN A 185 -11.76 -13.37 8.74
C ASN A 185 -13.20 -13.34 8.20
N GLU A 186 -14.10 -14.06 8.86
CA GLU A 186 -15.51 -14.16 8.49
C GLU A 186 -16.21 -12.80 8.44
N LYS A 187 -15.88 -11.87 9.36
CA LYS A 187 -16.43 -10.51 9.38
C LYS A 187 -16.06 -9.73 8.13
N THR A 188 -14.78 -9.75 7.73
CA THR A 188 -14.31 -9.09 6.51
C THR A 188 -14.95 -9.69 5.26
N ILE A 189 -15.09 -11.02 5.20
CA ILE A 189 -15.77 -11.71 4.11
C ILE A 189 -17.26 -11.30 4.05
N ALA A 190 -17.95 -11.25 5.19
CA ALA A 190 -19.34 -10.78 5.25
C ALA A 190 -19.50 -9.33 4.78
N GLU A 191 -18.53 -8.45 5.08
CA GLU A 191 -18.50 -7.07 4.59
C GLU A 191 -18.30 -7.00 3.07
N PHE A 192 -17.51 -7.90 2.47
CA PHE A 192 -17.38 -8.01 1.02
C PHE A 192 -18.67 -8.49 0.36
N ILE A 193 -19.30 -9.53 0.91
CA ILE A 193 -20.54 -10.11 0.39
C ILE A 193 -21.69 -9.08 0.43
N SER A 194 -21.83 -8.35 1.54
CA SER A 194 -22.86 -7.31 1.69
C SER A 194 -22.59 -6.06 0.86
N GLY A 195 -21.38 -5.93 0.27
CA GLY A 195 -20.96 -4.73 -0.46
C GLY A 195 -20.71 -3.51 0.43
N SER A 196 -20.72 -3.67 1.77
CA SER A 196 -20.36 -2.60 2.71
C SER A 196 -18.87 -2.27 2.68
N ARG A 197 -18.05 -3.18 2.11
CA ARG A 197 -16.62 -2.97 1.86
C ARG A 197 -16.28 -3.32 0.41
N SER A 198 -15.46 -2.49 -0.22
CA SER A 198 -14.85 -2.81 -1.51
C SER A 198 -13.52 -3.52 -1.32
N TYR A 199 -13.25 -4.52 -2.15
CA TYR A 199 -11.93 -5.12 -2.24
C TYR A 199 -10.97 -4.13 -2.92
N VAL A 200 -9.85 -3.85 -2.26
CA VAL A 200 -8.83 -2.95 -2.79
C VAL A 200 -7.88 -3.73 -3.68
N ILE A 201 -7.70 -3.28 -4.91
CA ILE A 201 -6.81 -3.88 -5.89
C ILE A 201 -5.90 -2.83 -6.52
N MET A 202 -4.74 -3.24 -6.97
CA MET A 202 -3.76 -2.40 -7.64
C MET A 202 -3.26 -3.11 -8.88
N ALA A 203 -3.49 -2.53 -10.05
CA ALA A 203 -3.02 -3.03 -11.33
C ALA A 203 -1.64 -2.45 -11.70
N SER A 204 -1.32 -1.27 -11.15
CA SER A 204 -0.05 -0.59 -11.43
C SER A 204 0.52 0.09 -10.19
N ARG A 205 1.80 0.40 -10.23
CA ARG A 205 2.50 1.22 -9.24
C ARG A 205 3.24 2.36 -9.90
N GLY A 206 3.10 3.56 -9.31
CA GLY A 206 3.76 4.77 -9.80
C GLY A 206 2.86 5.64 -10.66
N CYS A 207 3.46 6.64 -11.30
CA CYS A 207 2.78 7.58 -12.18
C CYS A 207 3.78 8.20 -13.14
N LYS A 208 3.35 8.44 -14.39
CA LYS A 208 4.13 9.18 -15.40
C LYS A 208 4.09 10.71 -15.16
N GLY A 209 3.19 11.18 -14.28
CA GLY A 209 3.02 12.60 -13.97
C GLY A 209 4.18 13.20 -13.17
N ASN A 210 4.24 14.53 -13.15
CA ASN A 210 5.22 15.28 -12.37
C ASN A 210 4.54 16.45 -11.62
N CYS A 211 3.32 16.22 -11.11
CA CYS A 211 2.57 17.22 -10.38
C CYS A 211 3.34 17.61 -9.10
N VAL A 212 3.52 18.92 -8.87
CA VAL A 212 4.36 19.44 -7.76
C VAL A 212 3.85 19.09 -6.38
N PHE A 213 2.55 18.87 -6.23
CA PHE A 213 1.89 18.52 -4.97
C PHE A 213 1.81 17.00 -4.73
N CYS A 214 2.10 16.18 -5.75
CA CYS A 214 1.86 14.74 -5.68
C CYS A 214 3.05 14.01 -5.06
N GLN A 215 2.75 13.15 -4.09
CA GLN A 215 3.74 12.32 -3.41
C GLN A 215 4.19 11.10 -4.22
N VAL A 216 3.37 10.63 -5.17
CA VAL A 216 3.59 9.33 -5.84
C VAL A 216 4.97 9.20 -6.49
N PRO A 217 5.45 10.14 -7.35
CA PRO A 217 6.78 10.00 -7.93
C PRO A 217 7.92 10.04 -6.90
N LYS A 218 7.72 10.82 -5.83
CA LYS A 218 8.72 10.96 -4.75
C LYS A 218 8.74 9.73 -3.83
N TYR A 219 7.59 9.10 -3.63
CA TYR A 219 7.47 7.90 -2.81
C TYR A 219 8.33 6.75 -3.36
N TYR A 220 8.34 6.60 -4.67
CA TYR A 220 9.12 5.55 -5.32
C TYR A 220 10.59 5.92 -5.59
N GLY A 221 11.00 7.16 -5.32
CA GLY A 221 12.36 7.66 -5.62
C GLY A 221 12.68 7.76 -7.12
N GLN A 222 11.83 7.24 -7.98
CA GLN A 222 11.98 7.21 -9.43
C GLN A 222 10.65 7.46 -10.12
N LYS A 223 10.71 8.13 -11.29
CA LYS A 223 9.55 8.29 -12.16
C LYS A 223 9.25 6.99 -12.90
N GLY A 224 8.01 6.84 -13.29
CA GLY A 224 7.55 5.72 -14.10
C GLY A 224 6.35 5.02 -13.50
N ILE A 225 5.76 4.18 -14.31
CA ILE A 225 4.65 3.32 -13.92
C ILE A 225 4.99 1.90 -14.32
N PHE A 226 4.74 0.97 -13.44
CA PHE A 226 4.91 -0.45 -13.68
C PHE A 226 3.55 -1.13 -13.55
N TRP A 227 3.19 -1.92 -14.54
CA TRP A 227 1.93 -2.62 -14.63
C TRP A 227 2.10 -4.10 -14.28
N ARG A 228 1.12 -4.65 -13.63
CA ARG A 228 0.96 -6.10 -13.50
C ARG A 228 0.53 -6.70 -14.82
N ASN A 229 0.81 -7.98 -15.01
CA ASN A 229 0.21 -8.71 -16.10
C ASN A 229 -1.31 -8.68 -15.96
N VAL A 230 -2.01 -8.45 -17.08
CA VAL A 230 -3.48 -8.39 -17.10
C VAL A 230 -4.11 -9.67 -16.55
N LYS A 231 -3.56 -10.83 -16.92
CA LYS A 231 -4.07 -12.11 -16.44
C LYS A 231 -3.99 -12.24 -14.92
N ASP A 232 -2.88 -11.79 -14.31
CA ASP A 232 -2.71 -11.84 -12.86
C ASP A 232 -3.72 -10.96 -12.13
N VAL A 233 -4.05 -9.79 -12.71
CA VAL A 233 -5.06 -8.89 -12.14
C VAL A 233 -6.45 -9.52 -12.24
N VAL A 234 -6.77 -10.13 -13.37
CA VAL A 234 -8.06 -10.80 -13.57
C VAL A 234 -8.17 -12.09 -12.77
N ASP A 235 -7.08 -12.85 -12.59
CA ASP A 235 -7.00 -14.01 -11.70
C ASP A 235 -7.33 -13.64 -10.25
N GLU A 236 -6.79 -12.50 -9.78
CA GLU A 236 -7.10 -11.97 -8.44
C GLU A 236 -8.57 -11.59 -8.29
N ILE A 237 -9.14 -10.91 -9.30
CA ILE A 237 -10.57 -10.55 -9.31
C ILE A 237 -11.43 -11.81 -9.26
N GLU A 238 -11.17 -12.76 -10.14
CA GLU A 238 -11.92 -14.02 -10.23
C GLU A 238 -11.84 -14.82 -8.93
N TYR A 239 -10.63 -14.94 -8.37
CA TYR A 239 -10.42 -15.60 -7.08
C TYR A 239 -11.22 -14.93 -5.95
N ALA A 240 -11.16 -13.59 -5.86
CA ALA A 240 -11.89 -12.83 -4.84
C ALA A 240 -13.41 -12.99 -4.98
N ILE A 241 -13.93 -13.07 -6.20
CA ILE A 241 -15.35 -13.34 -6.47
C ILE A 241 -15.73 -14.73 -5.99
N ILE A 242 -14.95 -15.75 -6.36
CA ILE A 242 -15.28 -17.16 -6.09
C ILE A 242 -15.12 -17.50 -4.59
N HIS A 243 -14.01 -17.08 -3.97
CA HIS A 243 -13.65 -17.53 -2.62
C HIS A 243 -14.17 -16.61 -1.50
N TRP A 244 -14.36 -15.32 -1.79
CA TRP A 244 -14.78 -14.33 -0.79
C TRP A 244 -16.09 -13.62 -1.13
N GLY A 245 -16.74 -13.98 -2.23
CA GLY A 245 -18.02 -13.36 -2.64
C GLY A 245 -17.90 -11.87 -2.98
N VAL A 246 -16.70 -11.36 -3.26
CA VAL A 246 -16.47 -9.96 -3.60
C VAL A 246 -17.25 -9.59 -4.87
N ARG A 247 -17.96 -8.45 -4.84
CA ARG A 247 -18.66 -7.91 -6.01
C ARG A 247 -18.23 -6.49 -6.36
N ARG A 248 -17.55 -5.81 -5.42
CA ARG A 248 -17.13 -4.41 -5.58
C ARG A 248 -15.62 -4.28 -5.40
N PHE A 249 -14.96 -3.75 -6.41
CA PHE A 249 -13.52 -3.53 -6.44
C PHE A 249 -13.19 -2.03 -6.49
N ASN A 250 -12.12 -1.65 -5.79
CA ASN A 250 -11.59 -0.30 -5.76
C ASN A 250 -10.14 -0.34 -6.27
N PHE A 251 -9.93 0.09 -7.51
CA PHE A 251 -8.60 0.20 -8.09
C PHE A 251 -7.88 1.43 -7.54
N GLN A 252 -6.75 1.22 -6.86
CA GLN A 252 -5.95 2.27 -6.23
C GLN A 252 -4.77 2.74 -7.10
N ASP A 253 -4.88 2.52 -8.40
CA ASP A 253 -3.90 3.00 -9.36
C ASP A 253 -3.90 4.52 -9.43
N SER A 254 -2.73 5.15 -9.49
CA SER A 254 -2.63 6.62 -9.56
C SER A 254 -3.24 7.21 -10.84
N ASN A 255 -3.27 6.44 -11.93
CA ASN A 255 -3.94 6.75 -13.18
C ASN A 255 -4.19 5.47 -13.98
N PHE A 256 -5.35 4.87 -13.79
CA PHE A 256 -5.73 3.60 -14.45
C PHE A 256 -5.79 3.72 -15.98
N LEU A 257 -6.08 4.90 -16.52
CA LEU A 257 -6.27 5.10 -17.95
C LEU A 257 -5.00 5.55 -18.71
N CYS A 258 -3.85 5.59 -18.05
CA CYS A 258 -2.65 6.14 -18.70
C CYS A 258 -1.95 5.19 -19.69
N GLU A 259 -2.37 3.93 -19.78
CA GLU A 259 -1.86 2.95 -20.74
C GLU A 259 -3.02 2.22 -21.44
N PHE A 260 -3.42 2.74 -22.57
CA PHE A 260 -4.61 2.25 -23.29
C PHE A 260 -4.48 0.81 -23.79
N SER A 261 -3.30 0.35 -24.14
CA SER A 261 -3.06 -1.05 -24.52
C SER A 261 -3.41 -1.99 -23.38
N TRP A 262 -2.89 -1.73 -22.19
CA TRP A 262 -3.17 -2.51 -20.99
C TRP A 262 -4.67 -2.51 -20.65
N VAL A 263 -5.32 -1.34 -20.73
CA VAL A 263 -6.77 -1.23 -20.47
C VAL A 263 -7.60 -2.03 -21.46
N ASN A 264 -7.22 -2.01 -22.76
CA ASN A 264 -7.88 -2.82 -23.78
C ASN A 264 -7.74 -4.32 -23.50
N ASP A 265 -6.54 -4.76 -23.14
CA ASP A 265 -6.27 -6.16 -22.81
C ASP A 265 -7.05 -6.59 -21.56
N PHE A 266 -7.15 -5.72 -20.53
CA PHE A 266 -7.98 -5.94 -19.35
C PHE A 266 -9.46 -6.12 -19.71
N ILE A 267 -10.02 -5.23 -20.56
CA ILE A 267 -11.41 -5.36 -21.01
C ILE A 267 -11.63 -6.68 -21.72
N ASN A 268 -10.73 -7.04 -22.65
CA ASN A 268 -10.84 -8.27 -23.42
C ASN A 268 -10.75 -9.51 -22.50
N GLU A 269 -9.84 -9.53 -21.54
CA GLU A 269 -9.67 -10.65 -20.61
C GLU A 269 -10.91 -10.84 -19.72
N VAL A 270 -11.49 -9.74 -19.19
CA VAL A 270 -12.73 -9.79 -18.41
C VAL A 270 -13.90 -10.31 -19.23
N VAL A 271 -14.04 -9.85 -20.48
CA VAL A 271 -15.10 -10.31 -21.40
C VAL A 271 -14.93 -11.79 -21.75
N ASN A 272 -13.69 -12.21 -22.06
CA ASN A 272 -13.40 -13.61 -22.42
C ASN A 272 -13.72 -14.58 -21.27
N ARG A 273 -13.43 -14.19 -20.02
CA ARG A 273 -13.76 -15.01 -18.84
C ARG A 273 -15.19 -14.88 -18.36
N LYS A 274 -16.00 -13.99 -18.95
CA LYS A 274 -17.40 -13.73 -18.59
C LYS A 274 -17.58 -13.41 -17.09
N ILE A 275 -16.63 -12.68 -16.50
CA ILE A 275 -16.64 -12.28 -15.09
C ILE A 275 -17.53 -11.05 -14.92
N SER A 276 -18.39 -11.07 -13.89
CA SER A 276 -19.27 -9.94 -13.55
C SER A 276 -18.95 -9.35 -12.19
N PHE A 277 -18.62 -8.06 -12.15
CA PHE A 277 -18.31 -7.30 -10.94
C PHE A 277 -18.50 -5.82 -11.22
N ILE A 278 -18.46 -4.99 -10.17
CA ILE A 278 -18.45 -3.52 -10.33
C ILE A 278 -17.15 -2.95 -9.75
N PHE A 279 -16.66 -1.86 -10.35
CA PHE A 279 -15.40 -1.27 -9.92
C PHE A 279 -15.34 0.24 -10.15
N ASN A 280 -14.48 0.90 -9.37
CA ASN A 280 -14.09 2.28 -9.60
C ASN A 280 -12.61 2.39 -9.95
N ILE A 281 -12.22 3.51 -10.53
CA ILE A 281 -10.86 3.85 -10.91
C ILE A 281 -10.53 5.30 -10.60
N PHE A 282 -9.24 5.60 -10.47
CA PHE A 282 -8.71 6.97 -10.51
C PHE A 282 -8.09 7.24 -11.88
N ALA A 283 -8.31 8.42 -12.41
CA ALA A 283 -7.78 8.82 -13.70
C ALA A 283 -7.31 10.28 -13.69
N ASP A 284 -6.33 10.57 -14.52
CA ASP A 284 -6.02 11.94 -14.91
C ASP A 284 -7.04 12.40 -15.97
N ALA A 285 -7.44 13.64 -15.88
CA ALA A 285 -8.46 14.21 -16.76
C ALA A 285 -8.11 14.09 -18.26
N GLU A 286 -6.83 14.17 -18.62
CA GLU A 286 -6.38 13.98 -20.01
C GLU A 286 -6.48 12.55 -20.50
N SER A 287 -6.42 11.58 -19.59
CA SER A 287 -6.53 10.16 -19.92
C SER A 287 -7.97 9.70 -20.13
N VAL A 288 -8.96 10.53 -19.75
CA VAL A 288 -10.37 10.19 -19.91
C VAL A 288 -10.76 10.26 -21.38
N ASN A 289 -11.18 9.12 -21.93
CA ASN A 289 -11.66 8.98 -23.30
C ASN A 289 -13.04 8.31 -23.30
N CYS A 290 -14.03 8.95 -23.92
CA CYS A 290 -15.41 8.46 -23.94
C CYS A 290 -15.55 7.03 -24.46
N SER A 291 -14.83 6.65 -25.51
CA SER A 291 -14.88 5.31 -26.10
C SER A 291 -14.39 4.26 -25.09
N ILE A 292 -13.28 4.50 -24.41
CA ILE A 292 -12.74 3.59 -23.37
C ILE A 292 -13.68 3.52 -22.17
N ILE A 293 -14.20 4.66 -21.70
CA ILE A 293 -15.15 4.69 -20.58
C ILE A 293 -16.41 3.88 -20.88
N LEU A 294 -16.97 4.02 -22.09
CA LEU A 294 -18.15 3.24 -22.49
C LEU A 294 -17.87 1.73 -22.55
N ARG A 295 -16.68 1.34 -22.97
CA ARG A 295 -16.28 -0.07 -22.96
C ARG A 295 -16.06 -0.60 -21.54
N LEU A 296 -15.40 0.17 -20.66
CA LEU A 296 -15.23 -0.17 -19.26
C LEU A 296 -16.58 -0.24 -18.52
N LYS A 297 -17.53 0.65 -18.85
CA LYS A 297 -18.90 0.60 -18.31
C LYS A 297 -19.60 -0.73 -18.61
N LYS A 298 -19.40 -1.28 -19.82
CA LYS A 298 -19.98 -2.58 -20.20
C LYS A 298 -19.46 -3.75 -19.34
N ILE A 299 -18.27 -3.64 -18.77
CA ILE A 299 -17.68 -4.66 -17.90
C ILE A 299 -17.78 -4.30 -16.40
N GLY A 300 -18.55 -3.26 -16.03
CA GLY A 300 -18.88 -2.95 -14.64
C GLY A 300 -18.24 -1.71 -14.03
N LEU A 301 -17.58 -0.86 -14.80
CA LEU A 301 -17.13 0.46 -14.30
C LEU A 301 -18.35 1.29 -13.89
N TYR A 302 -18.44 1.67 -12.61
CA TYR A 302 -19.53 2.48 -12.09
C TYR A 302 -19.11 3.90 -11.69
N GLN A 303 -17.82 4.12 -11.42
CA GLN A 303 -17.32 5.43 -10.97
C GLN A 303 -15.88 5.67 -11.44
N VAL A 304 -15.61 6.91 -11.85
CA VAL A 304 -14.26 7.42 -12.16
C VAL A 304 -13.98 8.63 -11.27
N PHE A 305 -12.90 8.56 -10.50
CA PHE A 305 -12.40 9.72 -9.77
C PHE A 305 -11.39 10.46 -10.61
N VAL A 306 -11.68 11.72 -10.91
CA VAL A 306 -10.83 12.56 -11.76
C VAL A 306 -10.30 13.74 -10.97
N GLY A 307 -8.97 13.85 -10.87
CA GLY A 307 -8.33 14.99 -10.25
C GLY A 307 -8.35 16.21 -11.15
N LEU A 308 -9.14 17.23 -10.82
CA LEU A 308 -9.19 18.51 -11.54
C LEU A 308 -8.28 19.58 -10.94
N GLU A 309 -8.07 19.52 -9.63
CA GLU A 309 -7.22 20.37 -8.79
C GLU A 309 -7.57 21.87 -8.82
N THR A 310 -7.81 22.46 -10.01
CA THR A 310 -8.13 23.88 -10.18
C THR A 310 -8.82 24.16 -11.51
N GLY A 311 -9.73 25.12 -11.54
CA GLY A 311 -10.32 25.68 -12.76
C GLY A 311 -9.48 26.81 -13.39
N SER A 312 -8.41 27.27 -12.74
CA SER A 312 -7.58 28.37 -13.25
C SER A 312 -6.45 27.82 -14.13
N LYS A 313 -6.38 28.31 -15.39
CA LYS A 313 -5.32 27.96 -16.34
C LYS A 313 -3.92 28.28 -15.81
N GLU A 314 -3.75 29.45 -15.18
CA GLU A 314 -2.47 29.87 -14.61
C GLU A 314 -2.03 28.96 -13.45
N ARG A 315 -2.93 28.67 -12.51
CA ARG A 315 -2.65 27.74 -11.40
C ARG A 315 -2.33 26.33 -11.91
N PHE A 316 -3.04 25.89 -12.94
CA PHE A 316 -2.83 24.58 -13.55
C PHE A 316 -1.42 24.44 -14.11
N GLN A 317 -0.88 25.48 -14.79
CA GLN A 317 0.49 25.51 -15.26
C GLN A 317 1.51 25.44 -14.11
N LYS A 318 1.27 26.19 -13.03
CA LYS A 318 2.14 26.17 -11.82
C LYS A 318 2.16 24.79 -11.14
N LEU A 319 1.04 24.05 -11.19
CA LEU A 319 0.94 22.69 -10.66
C LEU A 319 1.70 21.66 -11.51
N LYS A 320 2.26 22.03 -12.66
CA LYS A 320 2.92 21.13 -13.64
C LYS A 320 2.06 19.90 -13.99
N LYS A 321 0.76 20.05 -13.89
CA LYS A 321 -0.18 19.06 -14.38
C LYS A 321 -0.37 19.27 -15.87
N LYS A 322 -0.52 18.20 -16.67
CA LYS A 322 -0.76 18.32 -18.10
C LYS A 322 -2.05 19.08 -18.37
N GLN A 323 -2.06 19.96 -19.38
CA GLN A 323 -3.21 20.81 -19.69
C GLN A 323 -4.39 20.02 -20.26
N TYR A 324 -5.60 20.46 -19.91
CA TYR A 324 -6.80 20.11 -20.63
C TYR A 324 -6.70 20.65 -22.08
N SER A 325 -6.78 19.79 -23.06
CA SER A 325 -7.15 20.24 -24.39
C SER A 325 -8.64 20.63 -24.35
N LYS A 326 -9.00 21.76 -24.97
CA LYS A 326 -10.37 22.31 -24.97
C LYS A 326 -11.45 21.37 -25.56
N THR A 327 -11.09 20.16 -25.95
CA THR A 327 -11.95 19.19 -26.65
C THR A 327 -12.66 18.18 -25.75
N THR A 328 -12.32 18.10 -24.47
CA THR A 328 -13.05 17.19 -23.58
C THR A 328 -14.20 17.95 -22.91
N LYS A 329 -15.26 18.20 -23.63
CA LYS A 329 -16.56 18.54 -23.04
C LYS A 329 -17.05 17.27 -22.33
N ILE A 330 -17.09 17.31 -21.01
CA ILE A 330 -17.86 16.36 -20.21
C ILE A 330 -19.33 16.71 -20.49
N GLN A 331 -20.02 15.94 -21.31
CA GLN A 331 -21.47 15.91 -21.41
C GLN A 331 -22.06 14.94 -20.43
#